data_a57c7b3c72f42c46c09ec948f5306ce7
#
_entry.id   a57c7b3c72f42c46c09ec948f5306ce7
#
_cell.length_a   1.000
_cell.length_b   1.000
_cell.length_c   1.000
_cell.angle_alpha   90.00
_cell.angle_beta   90.00
_cell.angle_gamma   90.00
#
_symmetry.space_group_name_H-M   'P 1'
#
loop_
_entity.id
_entity.type
_entity.pdbx_description
1 polymer ?
#
loop_
_entity_poly.entity_id
_entity_poly.type
_entity_poly.pdbx_seq_one_letter_code
_entity_poly.pdbx_strand_id
1 'polypeptide(L)'
;MNWIPSFRIVAALLALHSAPAQAQLRGHGGPVRAIAVSSDGKRALSGSFDTAAIRWSLKTESAEQVLRFHSEAVNAVAFLKDGRMATAGADAKVAIWTAGRQQPDQIFEGHGASIVSLAVSPDGTRLASASWDHTVRIWSLSDGAQQVLEEHTQNVNGVAFAPDGRSLVSVDYDRELRIWPLVGGTPNVITLGSPLNAVVIASDGEIATGGADGKVRFLTLDGKKAGEVQAGPTPVAALAISADGALIAAAEIGGTIAVIDRKARAVARTLIGSSSPVWSVAFLPDDTLLTGGADGAIRHWNAMTGDPIGSSLKDTLADPLAAYAGDHGADVFRACVACHTLSEKELPRAGPTLARLYGRRIASLPGYRFSEALKHLDIVWTPETVSKLFEVGPNAYTPGTKMPEQRIGSAEDREALTDFLARATLK
;
A
#
# COMPACT_ATOMS: atom_id res chain seq x y z
N MET A 1 -37.73 -38.66 -59.43
CA MET A 1 -37.32 -37.29 -59.14
C MET A 1 -37.45 -37.11 -57.62
N ASN A 2 -36.36 -37.41 -56.91
CA ASN A 2 -36.32 -37.33 -55.45
C ASN A 2 -35.61 -36.05 -55.00
N TRP A 3 -36.35 -35.16 -54.33
CA TRP A 3 -35.83 -33.94 -53.75
C TRP A 3 -35.34 -34.23 -52.34
N ILE A 4 -34.03 -34.01 -52.07
CA ILE A 4 -33.40 -34.06 -50.75
C ILE A 4 -33.29 -32.59 -50.28
N PRO A 5 -33.83 -32.21 -49.07
CA PRO A 5 -33.62 -30.88 -48.55
C PRO A 5 -32.26 -30.77 -47.81
N SER A 6 -31.46 -29.84 -48.25
CA SER A 6 -30.17 -29.51 -47.60
C SER A 6 -30.40 -28.78 -46.28
N PHE A 7 -30.11 -29.43 -45.19
CA PHE A 7 -29.98 -28.77 -43.87
C PHE A 7 -28.72 -27.93 -43.81
N ARG A 8 -28.82 -26.63 -43.73
CA ARG A 8 -27.72 -25.72 -43.38
C ARG A 8 -27.62 -25.67 -41.85
N ILE A 9 -26.54 -26.26 -41.32
CA ILE A 9 -26.15 -26.11 -39.94
C ILE A 9 -25.54 -24.72 -39.79
N VAL A 10 -26.26 -23.81 -39.10
CA VAL A 10 -25.72 -22.53 -38.64
C VAL A 10 -24.96 -22.81 -37.36
N ALA A 11 -23.64 -22.88 -37.44
CA ALA A 11 -22.77 -22.91 -36.27
C ALA A 11 -22.80 -21.52 -35.60
N ALA A 12 -23.53 -21.39 -34.51
CA ALA A 12 -23.45 -20.23 -33.65
C ALA A 12 -22.10 -20.25 -32.92
N LEU A 13 -21.18 -19.39 -33.34
CA LEU A 13 -19.97 -19.07 -32.59
C LEU A 13 -20.36 -18.36 -31.29
N LEU A 14 -20.42 -19.09 -30.19
CA LEU A 14 -20.42 -18.55 -28.85
C LEU A 14 -19.06 -17.86 -28.63
N ALA A 15 -19.02 -16.56 -28.81
CA ALA A 15 -17.89 -15.73 -28.35
C ALA A 15 -17.86 -15.82 -26.83
N LEU A 16 -17.00 -16.68 -26.30
CA LEU A 16 -16.61 -16.68 -24.91
C LEU A 16 -15.91 -15.35 -24.62
N HIS A 17 -16.66 -14.39 -24.08
CA HIS A 17 -16.08 -13.19 -23.52
C HIS A 17 -15.32 -13.62 -22.25
N SER A 18 -14.00 -13.88 -22.43
CA SER A 18 -13.10 -14.00 -21.30
C SER A 18 -13.07 -12.62 -20.63
N ALA A 19 -13.52 -12.55 -19.37
CA ALA A 19 -13.32 -11.36 -18.55
C ALA A 19 -11.84 -10.96 -18.61
N PRO A 20 -11.50 -9.68 -18.82
CA PRO A 20 -10.12 -9.25 -18.89
C PRO A 20 -9.43 -9.61 -17.56
N ALA A 21 -8.29 -10.27 -17.67
CA ALA A 21 -7.50 -10.64 -16.51
C ALA A 21 -6.86 -9.36 -15.94
N GLN A 22 -6.97 -9.19 -14.63
CA GLN A 22 -6.46 -8.01 -13.92
C GLN A 22 -4.97 -8.20 -13.63
N ALA A 23 -4.12 -7.29 -14.12
CA ALA A 23 -2.74 -7.20 -13.67
C ALA A 23 -2.70 -6.84 -12.18
N GLN A 24 -1.93 -7.60 -11.42
CA GLN A 24 -1.80 -7.41 -9.99
C GLN A 24 -0.37 -7.63 -9.55
N LEU A 25 0.22 -6.66 -8.83
CA LEU A 25 1.47 -6.88 -8.12
C LEU A 25 1.14 -7.54 -6.77
N ARG A 26 1.68 -8.70 -6.52
CA ARG A 26 1.49 -9.46 -5.28
C ARG A 26 2.83 -9.74 -4.63
N GLY A 27 2.88 -9.65 -3.30
CA GLY A 27 4.10 -9.86 -2.52
C GLY A 27 3.99 -9.38 -1.09
N HIS A 28 3.00 -8.49 -0.82
CA HIS A 28 2.66 -8.13 0.54
C HIS A 28 1.80 -9.21 1.22
N GLY A 29 2.04 -9.40 2.50
CA GLY A 29 1.29 -10.32 3.35
C GLY A 29 0.20 -9.66 4.18
N GLY A 30 0.00 -8.37 3.98
CA GLY A 30 -1.04 -7.58 4.64
C GLY A 30 -1.58 -6.50 3.71
N PRO A 31 -2.58 -5.73 4.17
CA PRO A 31 -3.13 -4.61 3.43
C PRO A 31 -2.05 -3.67 2.91
N VAL A 32 -2.16 -3.26 1.64
CA VAL A 32 -1.31 -2.22 1.05
C VAL A 32 -1.85 -0.87 1.47
N ARG A 33 -1.11 -0.18 2.35
CA ARG A 33 -1.51 1.07 2.98
C ARG A 33 -1.09 2.31 2.19
N ALA A 34 0.03 2.22 1.46
CA ALA A 34 0.58 3.33 0.71
C ALA A 34 1.17 2.88 -0.62
N ILE A 35 1.05 3.72 -1.65
CA ILE A 35 1.68 3.55 -2.96
C ILE A 35 2.23 4.88 -3.42
N ALA A 36 3.45 4.86 -3.97
CA ALA A 36 4.04 5.96 -4.72
C ALA A 36 4.58 5.44 -6.05
N VAL A 37 4.60 6.31 -7.07
CA VAL A 37 5.12 6.02 -8.40
C VAL A 37 6.37 6.88 -8.65
N SER A 38 7.41 6.31 -9.26
CA SER A 38 8.59 7.06 -9.67
C SER A 38 8.25 8.06 -10.78
N SER A 39 8.98 9.18 -10.85
CA SER A 39 8.73 10.24 -11.82
C SER A 39 8.82 9.78 -13.28
N ASP A 40 9.57 8.72 -13.56
CA ASP A 40 9.66 8.11 -14.89
C ASP A 40 8.57 7.07 -15.20
N GLY A 41 7.65 6.82 -14.25
CA GLY A 41 6.56 5.87 -14.39
C GLY A 41 6.97 4.39 -14.47
N LYS A 42 8.26 4.08 -14.24
CA LYS A 42 8.73 2.70 -14.43
C LYS A 42 8.69 1.85 -13.17
N ARG A 43 8.53 2.48 -12.01
CA ARG A 43 8.56 1.81 -10.71
C ARG A 43 7.45 2.27 -9.82
N ALA A 44 7.01 1.37 -8.96
CA ALA A 44 6.17 1.68 -7.81
C ALA A 44 6.90 1.35 -6.51
N LEU A 45 6.53 2.05 -5.45
CA LEU A 45 6.92 1.75 -4.08
C LEU A 45 5.63 1.59 -3.27
N SER A 46 5.52 0.50 -2.54
CA SER A 46 4.36 0.25 -1.67
C SER A 46 4.77 0.01 -0.23
N GLY A 47 3.91 0.42 0.70
CA GLY A 47 4.01 0.14 2.12
C GLY A 47 2.81 -0.65 2.61
N SER A 48 3.00 -1.55 3.58
CA SER A 48 1.95 -2.46 4.03
C SER A 48 1.95 -2.67 5.54
N PHE A 49 0.83 -3.19 6.02
CA PHE A 49 0.66 -3.66 7.40
C PHE A 49 1.56 -4.85 7.75
N ASP A 50 2.13 -5.53 6.75
CA ASP A 50 3.14 -6.58 6.95
C ASP A 50 4.52 -6.04 7.37
N THR A 51 4.61 -4.77 7.72
CA THR A 51 5.83 -4.05 8.17
C THR A 51 6.90 -3.86 7.10
N ALA A 52 6.64 -4.26 5.84
CA ALA A 52 7.56 -4.11 4.74
C ALA A 52 7.14 -3.01 3.76
N ALA A 53 8.12 -2.44 3.06
CA ALA A 53 7.88 -1.74 1.81
C ALA A 53 8.49 -2.55 0.66
N ILE A 54 7.88 -2.48 -0.52
CA ILE A 54 8.35 -3.20 -1.71
C ILE A 54 8.50 -2.21 -2.86
N ARG A 55 9.67 -2.23 -3.50
CA ARG A 55 9.93 -1.55 -4.76
C ARG A 55 9.67 -2.52 -5.90
N TRP A 56 8.85 -2.09 -6.84
CA TRP A 56 8.37 -2.88 -7.96
C TRP A 56 8.90 -2.37 -9.29
N SER A 57 9.17 -3.26 -10.23
CA SER A 57 9.26 -2.95 -11.65
C SER A 57 7.86 -3.04 -12.27
N LEU A 58 7.36 -1.95 -12.82
CA LEU A 58 6.07 -1.95 -13.53
C LEU A 58 6.17 -2.59 -14.90
N LYS A 59 7.38 -2.63 -15.50
CA LYS A 59 7.61 -3.30 -16.77
C LYS A 59 7.53 -4.82 -16.67
N THR A 60 8.07 -5.39 -15.58
CA THR A 60 8.12 -6.84 -15.36
C THR A 60 7.08 -7.33 -14.37
N GLU A 61 6.28 -6.40 -13.83
CA GLU A 61 5.23 -6.65 -12.83
C GLU A 61 5.75 -7.49 -11.64
N SER A 62 6.98 -7.21 -11.19
CA SER A 62 7.66 -8.00 -10.16
C SER A 62 8.35 -7.13 -9.11
N ALA A 63 8.52 -7.71 -7.91
CA ALA A 63 9.29 -7.08 -6.84
C ALA A 63 10.78 -7.01 -7.22
N GLU A 64 11.36 -5.80 -7.24
CA GLU A 64 12.80 -5.59 -7.40
C GLU A 64 13.53 -5.63 -6.05
N GLN A 65 12.86 -5.14 -4.99
CA GLN A 65 13.48 -5.05 -3.67
C GLN A 65 12.41 -5.03 -2.57
N VAL A 66 12.63 -5.77 -1.50
CA VAL A 66 11.80 -5.72 -0.28
C VAL A 66 12.61 -5.02 0.81
N LEU A 67 12.07 -3.91 1.32
CA LEU A 67 12.66 -3.05 2.34
C LEU A 67 12.11 -3.44 3.71
N ARG A 68 12.98 -3.94 4.60
CA ARG A 68 12.60 -4.42 5.93
C ARG A 68 13.38 -3.65 6.99
N PHE A 69 12.73 -2.68 7.58
CA PHE A 69 13.29 -1.85 8.65
C PHE A 69 12.28 -1.61 9.76
N HIS A 70 11.05 -1.23 9.37
CA HIS A 70 10.01 -0.88 10.32
C HIS A 70 9.62 -2.06 11.21
N SER A 71 9.35 -1.78 12.48
CA SER A 71 8.83 -2.78 13.43
C SER A 71 7.31 -2.90 13.39
N GLU A 72 6.65 -1.91 12.81
CA GLU A 72 5.20 -1.79 12.70
C GLU A 72 4.80 -1.52 11.23
N ALA A 73 3.50 -1.37 10.98
CA ALA A 73 2.96 -1.10 9.64
C ALA A 73 3.65 0.07 8.94
N VAL A 74 3.99 -0.10 7.65
CA VAL A 74 4.48 0.98 6.78
C VAL A 74 3.27 1.70 6.20
N ASN A 75 2.98 2.89 6.73
CA ASN A 75 1.77 3.65 6.40
C ASN A 75 1.95 4.66 5.27
N ALA A 76 3.18 5.11 5.02
CA ALA A 76 3.46 6.10 3.99
C ALA A 76 4.78 5.80 3.27
N VAL A 77 4.80 6.08 1.97
CA VAL A 77 5.98 5.91 1.11
C VAL A 77 6.07 7.07 0.12
N ALA A 78 7.28 7.40 -0.30
CA ALA A 78 7.52 8.40 -1.33
C ALA A 78 8.79 8.08 -2.13
N PHE A 79 8.82 8.48 -3.41
CA PHE A 79 10.06 8.63 -4.16
C PHE A 79 10.59 10.05 -3.98
N LEU A 80 11.87 10.17 -3.68
CA LEU A 80 12.55 11.45 -3.64
C LEU A 80 13.01 11.87 -5.05
N LYS A 81 13.24 13.17 -5.27
CA LYS A 81 13.62 13.68 -6.60
C LYS A 81 14.97 13.17 -7.11
N ASP A 82 15.84 12.76 -6.21
CA ASP A 82 17.15 12.17 -6.53
C ASP A 82 17.09 10.64 -6.77
N GLY A 83 15.90 10.06 -6.77
CA GLY A 83 15.66 8.63 -7.00
C GLY A 83 15.76 7.76 -5.74
N ARG A 84 16.12 8.33 -4.58
CA ARG A 84 15.99 7.65 -3.29
C ARG A 84 14.51 7.43 -2.95
N MET A 85 14.27 6.63 -1.93
CA MET A 85 12.94 6.31 -1.44
C MET A 85 12.82 6.70 0.03
N ALA A 86 11.62 7.08 0.45
CA ALA A 86 11.28 7.31 1.85
C ALA A 86 10.16 6.35 2.25
N THR A 87 10.25 5.78 3.45
CA THR A 87 9.20 4.97 4.07
C THR A 87 8.94 5.48 5.48
N ALA A 88 7.69 5.47 5.92
CA ALA A 88 7.33 5.87 7.28
C ALA A 88 6.27 4.93 7.85
N GLY A 89 6.35 4.68 9.16
CA GLY A 89 5.57 3.63 9.78
C GLY A 89 4.86 4.02 11.07
N ALA A 90 4.07 3.07 11.56
CA ALA A 90 3.41 3.17 12.86
C ALA A 90 4.43 3.13 14.02
N ASP A 91 5.68 2.72 13.76
CA ASP A 91 6.82 2.79 14.68
C ASP A 91 7.39 4.22 14.85
N ALA A 92 6.70 5.24 14.34
CA ALA A 92 7.06 6.66 14.43
C ALA A 92 8.40 7.04 13.78
N LYS A 93 8.91 6.23 12.85
CA LYS A 93 10.18 6.45 12.17
C LYS A 93 9.98 6.74 10.68
N VAL A 94 10.89 7.57 10.14
CA VAL A 94 11.07 7.72 8.69
C VAL A 94 12.43 7.12 8.31
N ALA A 95 12.46 6.31 7.26
CA ALA A 95 13.68 5.71 6.73
C ALA A 95 13.90 6.13 5.27
N ILE A 96 15.11 6.55 4.95
CA ILE A 96 15.53 6.96 3.61
C ILE A 96 16.42 5.87 3.02
N TRP A 97 16.18 5.52 1.75
CA TRP A 97 16.79 4.37 1.10
C TRP A 97 17.38 4.71 -0.26
N THR A 98 18.57 4.22 -0.51
CA THR A 98 19.12 4.10 -1.87
C THR A 98 18.75 2.73 -2.46
N ALA A 99 18.36 2.70 -3.72
CA ALA A 99 18.02 1.47 -4.43
C ALA A 99 19.16 0.43 -4.35
N GLY A 100 18.80 -0.82 -4.08
CA GLY A 100 19.75 -1.93 -3.93
C GLY A 100 20.36 -2.09 -2.54
N ARG A 101 20.24 -1.10 -1.65
CA ARG A 101 20.72 -1.22 -0.27
C ARG A 101 19.73 -1.94 0.62
N GLN A 102 20.22 -2.84 1.47
CA GLN A 102 19.41 -3.60 2.43
C GLN A 102 19.11 -2.85 3.73
N GLN A 103 19.82 -1.75 3.98
CA GLN A 103 19.69 -0.89 5.15
C GLN A 103 19.31 0.51 4.69
N PRO A 104 18.52 1.26 5.48
CA PRO A 104 18.30 2.68 5.20
C PRO A 104 19.62 3.46 5.31
N ASP A 105 19.76 4.48 4.48
CA ASP A 105 20.91 5.39 4.53
C ASP A 105 20.79 6.41 5.68
N GLN A 106 19.54 6.84 5.96
CA GLN A 106 19.21 7.78 7.03
C GLN A 106 17.92 7.32 7.73
N ILE A 107 17.84 7.62 9.01
CA ILE A 107 16.64 7.39 9.84
C ILE A 107 16.32 8.70 10.53
N PHE A 108 15.07 9.18 10.40
CA PHE A 108 14.58 10.33 11.12
C PHE A 108 13.66 9.86 12.24
N GLU A 109 13.96 10.30 13.46
CA GLU A 109 13.23 9.99 14.68
C GLU A 109 12.80 11.29 15.36
N GLY A 110 11.69 11.24 16.09
CA GLY A 110 11.17 12.39 16.81
C GLY A 110 9.66 12.41 16.95
N HIS A 111 8.91 11.76 16.01
CA HIS A 111 7.48 11.57 16.21
C HIS A 111 7.21 10.65 17.41
N GLY A 112 6.11 10.93 18.13
CA GLY A 112 5.67 10.16 19.29
C GLY A 112 4.60 9.12 18.98
N ALA A 113 4.07 9.10 17.75
CA ALA A 113 3.03 8.17 17.31
C ALA A 113 3.16 7.85 15.81
N SER A 114 2.23 7.01 15.29
CA SER A 114 2.18 6.58 13.89
C SER A 114 2.34 7.73 12.90
N ILE A 115 3.27 7.60 11.97
CA ILE A 115 3.37 8.47 10.80
C ILE A 115 2.49 7.87 9.70
N VAL A 116 1.62 8.69 9.09
CA VAL A 116 0.60 8.21 8.15
C VAL A 116 0.64 8.90 6.79
N SER A 117 1.40 9.98 6.65
CA SER A 117 1.56 10.68 5.37
C SER A 117 2.96 11.25 5.22
N LEU A 118 3.48 11.22 4.00
CA LEU A 118 4.74 11.83 3.59
C LEU A 118 4.52 12.73 2.37
N ALA A 119 5.22 13.86 2.33
CA ALA A 119 5.27 14.75 1.17
C ALA A 119 6.69 15.24 0.91
N VAL A 120 7.11 15.24 -0.35
CA VAL A 120 8.42 15.75 -0.78
C VAL A 120 8.26 17.19 -1.25
N SER A 121 9.16 18.07 -0.82
CA SER A 121 9.14 19.48 -1.26
C SER A 121 9.38 19.62 -2.77
N PRO A 122 8.85 20.67 -3.42
CA PRO A 122 9.02 20.90 -4.86
C PRO A 122 10.48 21.03 -5.30
N ASP A 123 11.38 21.48 -4.43
CA ASP A 123 12.82 21.55 -4.69
C ASP A 123 13.55 20.22 -4.41
N GLY A 124 12.87 19.24 -3.78
CA GLY A 124 13.46 17.95 -3.44
C GLY A 124 14.41 17.96 -2.25
N THR A 125 14.50 19.07 -1.50
CA THR A 125 15.46 19.22 -0.38
C THR A 125 14.87 18.83 0.96
N ARG A 126 13.53 18.80 1.08
CA ARG A 126 12.83 18.55 2.34
C ARG A 126 11.79 17.44 2.18
N LEU A 127 11.52 16.74 3.28
CA LEU A 127 10.46 15.77 3.41
C LEU A 127 9.56 16.20 4.57
N ALA A 128 8.25 16.26 4.38
CA ALA A 128 7.28 16.47 5.45
C ALA A 128 6.63 15.15 5.84
N SER A 129 6.36 14.98 7.14
CA SER A 129 5.64 13.85 7.70
C SER A 129 4.49 14.30 8.59
N ALA A 130 3.32 13.67 8.46
CA ALA A 130 2.15 13.89 9.31
C ALA A 130 1.96 12.70 10.25
N SER A 131 1.71 12.96 11.53
CA SER A 131 1.63 11.93 12.55
C SER A 131 0.40 12.07 13.45
N TRP A 132 0.03 10.95 14.03
CA TRP A 132 -0.99 10.87 15.07
C TRP A 132 -0.53 11.38 16.44
N ASP A 133 0.73 11.87 16.53
CA ASP A 133 1.19 12.65 17.67
C ASP A 133 0.73 14.12 17.61
N HIS A 134 -0.16 14.46 16.68
CA HIS A 134 -0.72 15.78 16.42
C HIS A 134 0.26 16.78 15.80
N THR A 135 1.42 16.32 15.32
CA THR A 135 2.42 17.20 14.73
C THR A 135 2.66 16.90 13.24
N VAL A 136 3.13 17.91 12.54
CA VAL A 136 3.80 17.76 11.25
C VAL A 136 5.27 18.08 11.45
N ARG A 137 6.16 17.25 10.91
CA ARG A 137 7.61 17.52 10.91
C ARG A 137 8.11 17.70 9.50
N ILE A 138 9.02 18.66 9.32
CA ILE A 138 9.69 18.91 8.05
C ILE A 138 11.17 18.62 8.28
N TRP A 139 11.69 17.65 7.52
CA TRP A 139 13.05 17.13 7.62
C TRP A 139 13.88 17.65 6.45
N SER A 140 15.07 18.14 6.73
CA SER A 140 16.10 18.40 5.72
C SER A 140 16.72 17.07 5.28
N LEU A 141 16.70 16.79 3.98
CA LEU A 141 17.25 15.55 3.42
C LEU A 141 18.78 15.53 3.34
N SER A 142 19.44 16.66 3.59
CA SER A 142 20.90 16.78 3.57
C SER A 142 21.54 16.47 4.92
N ASP A 143 21.00 16.99 6.02
CA ASP A 143 21.59 16.94 7.35
C ASP A 143 20.67 16.42 8.44
N GLY A 144 19.39 16.13 8.11
CA GLY A 144 18.40 15.61 9.05
C GLY A 144 17.84 16.68 10.00
N ALA A 145 18.16 17.96 9.84
CA ALA A 145 17.57 19.03 10.63
C ALA A 145 16.03 19.01 10.48
N GLN A 146 15.33 19.30 11.57
CA GLN A 146 13.87 19.24 11.59
C GLN A 146 13.25 20.56 12.05
N GLN A 147 12.08 20.87 11.49
CA GLN A 147 11.14 21.85 11.97
C GLN A 147 9.86 21.12 12.39
N VAL A 148 9.31 21.47 13.57
CA VAL A 148 8.08 20.89 14.09
C VAL A 148 6.95 21.91 14.02
N LEU A 149 5.77 21.48 13.55
CA LEU A 149 4.54 22.26 13.49
C LEU A 149 3.54 21.58 14.44
N GLU A 150 3.23 22.19 15.59
CA GLU A 150 2.59 21.53 16.76
C GLU A 150 1.15 22.00 17.05
N GLU A 151 0.52 22.81 16.18
CA GLU A 151 -0.76 23.43 16.53
C GLU A 151 -2.01 22.55 16.30
N HIS A 152 -1.90 21.35 15.71
CA HIS A 152 -3.04 20.45 15.57
C HIS A 152 -3.46 19.88 16.93
N THR A 153 -4.77 19.71 17.12
CA THR A 153 -5.35 19.18 18.37
C THR A 153 -5.71 17.70 18.28
N GLN A 154 -5.67 17.12 17.08
CA GLN A 154 -6.01 15.74 16.79
C GLN A 154 -5.03 15.13 15.79
N ASN A 155 -5.19 13.84 15.51
CA ASN A 155 -4.40 13.06 14.57
C ASN A 155 -4.27 13.76 13.22
N VAL A 156 -3.04 14.07 12.79
CA VAL A 156 -2.77 14.62 11.46
C VAL A 156 -2.70 13.47 10.46
N ASN A 157 -3.62 13.47 9.50
CA ASN A 157 -3.80 12.36 8.56
C ASN A 157 -3.16 12.60 7.18
N GLY A 158 -2.92 13.86 6.81
CA GLY A 158 -2.38 14.19 5.51
C GLY A 158 -1.53 15.45 5.51
N VAL A 159 -0.54 15.47 4.62
CA VAL A 159 0.35 16.60 4.42
C VAL A 159 0.72 16.75 2.94
N ALA A 160 0.80 17.97 2.44
CA ALA A 160 1.23 18.27 1.08
C ALA A 160 1.95 19.63 1.02
N PHE A 161 3.04 19.73 0.26
CA PHE A 161 3.68 21.02 -0.05
C PHE A 161 2.91 21.74 -1.14
N ALA A 162 2.78 23.06 -1.00
CA ALA A 162 2.37 23.91 -2.10
C ALA A 162 3.41 23.90 -3.24
N PRO A 163 3.00 24.06 -4.52
CA PRO A 163 3.90 23.98 -5.66
C PRO A 163 5.05 24.99 -5.65
N ASP A 164 4.87 26.13 -4.99
CA ASP A 164 5.88 27.18 -4.82
C ASP A 164 6.91 26.85 -3.72
N GLY A 165 6.70 25.79 -2.94
CA GLY A 165 7.54 25.39 -1.83
C GLY A 165 7.54 26.35 -0.63
N ARG A 166 6.66 27.37 -0.63
CA ARG A 166 6.57 28.39 0.42
C ARG A 166 5.55 28.07 1.49
N SER A 167 4.62 27.17 1.18
CA SER A 167 3.58 26.75 2.10
C SER A 167 3.49 25.24 2.17
N LEU A 168 3.00 24.74 3.30
CA LEU A 168 2.62 23.36 3.53
C LEU A 168 1.15 23.33 3.91
N VAL A 169 0.43 22.32 3.50
CA VAL A 169 -0.96 22.07 3.92
C VAL A 169 -1.00 20.78 4.71
N SER A 170 -1.70 20.78 5.84
CA SER A 170 -2.00 19.57 6.61
C SER A 170 -3.48 19.47 6.92
N VAL A 171 -3.95 18.25 7.14
CA VAL A 171 -5.36 17.95 7.46
C VAL A 171 -5.44 16.96 8.61
N ASP A 172 -6.44 17.11 9.46
CA ASP A 172 -6.58 16.33 10.67
C ASP A 172 -7.97 15.71 10.89
N TYR A 173 -8.08 14.93 11.95
CA TYR A 173 -9.32 14.28 12.35
C TYR A 173 -10.32 15.24 13.00
N ASP A 174 -9.89 16.45 13.44
CA ASP A 174 -10.75 17.47 14.02
C ASP A 174 -11.37 18.41 12.96
N ARG A 175 -11.35 18.00 11.70
CA ARG A 175 -11.94 18.72 10.56
C ARG A 175 -11.17 19.98 10.17
N GLU A 176 -9.92 20.11 10.59
CA GLU A 176 -9.10 21.27 10.29
C GLU A 176 -8.19 20.99 9.08
N LEU A 177 -8.17 21.96 8.18
CA LEU A 177 -7.14 22.13 7.17
C LEU A 177 -6.31 23.34 7.56
N ARG A 178 -4.99 23.14 7.70
CA ARG A 178 -4.06 24.21 8.05
C ARG A 178 -3.11 24.48 6.90
N ILE A 179 -2.96 25.78 6.57
CA ILE A 179 -2.00 26.26 5.56
C ILE A 179 -0.89 26.98 6.32
N TRP A 180 0.28 26.34 6.34
CA TRP A 180 1.46 26.81 7.08
C TRP A 180 2.38 27.59 6.16
N PRO A 181 2.62 28.89 6.39
CA PRO A 181 3.72 29.59 5.73
C PRO A 181 5.04 29.05 6.28
N LEU A 182 5.97 28.65 5.39
CA LEU A 182 7.24 28.05 5.79
C LEU A 182 8.33 29.10 6.08
N VAL A 183 8.07 30.37 5.78
CA VAL A 183 8.93 31.50 6.07
C VAL A 183 8.14 32.56 6.83
N GLY A 184 8.10 32.38 8.15
CA GLY A 184 7.42 33.32 9.04
C GLY A 184 5.90 33.42 8.82
N GLY A 185 5.17 33.82 9.85
CA GLY A 185 3.71 33.98 9.79
C GLY A 185 2.97 32.94 10.60
N THR A 186 1.66 33.18 10.78
CA THR A 186 0.72 32.26 11.47
C THR A 186 0.02 31.38 10.46
N PRO A 187 -0.30 30.13 10.78
CA PRO A 187 -1.06 29.27 9.89
C PRO A 187 -2.47 29.80 9.67
N ASN A 188 -2.98 29.67 8.45
CA ASN A 188 -4.38 29.87 8.15
C ASN A 188 -5.14 28.57 8.46
N VAL A 189 -6.14 28.63 9.37
CA VAL A 189 -6.90 27.47 9.84
C VAL A 189 -8.31 27.51 9.26
N ILE A 190 -8.69 26.46 8.57
CA ILE A 190 -10.00 26.32 7.94
C ILE A 190 -10.70 25.08 8.51
N THR A 191 -11.83 25.28 9.21
CA THR A 191 -12.67 24.19 9.69
C THR A 191 -13.64 23.75 8.60
N LEU A 192 -13.65 22.45 8.29
CA LEU A 192 -14.52 21.83 7.30
C LEU A 192 -15.60 20.95 7.96
N GLY A 193 -16.55 20.45 7.18
CA GLY A 193 -17.75 19.78 7.70
C GLY A 193 -17.55 18.37 8.24
N SER A 194 -16.38 17.75 8.03
CA SER A 194 -16.11 16.34 8.35
C SER A 194 -14.63 16.13 8.68
N PRO A 195 -14.25 15.13 9.49
CA PRO A 195 -12.87 14.69 9.63
C PRO A 195 -12.20 14.48 8.28
N LEU A 196 -10.93 14.86 8.17
CA LEU A 196 -10.16 14.84 6.93
C LEU A 196 -9.10 13.74 6.98
N ASN A 197 -9.00 12.95 5.90
CA ASN A 197 -8.12 11.79 5.83
C ASN A 197 -6.96 11.95 4.84
N ALA A 198 -7.12 12.78 3.81
CA ALA A 198 -6.13 12.92 2.75
C ALA A 198 -6.14 14.34 2.17
N VAL A 199 -4.98 14.78 1.67
CA VAL A 199 -4.84 16.06 0.97
C VAL A 199 -3.85 15.92 -0.17
N VAL A 200 -4.16 16.57 -1.30
CA VAL A 200 -3.27 16.76 -2.45
C VAL A 200 -3.39 18.21 -2.93
N ILE A 201 -2.35 18.71 -3.60
CA ILE A 201 -2.33 20.07 -4.16
C ILE A 201 -1.96 19.99 -5.62
N ALA A 202 -2.77 20.60 -6.48
CA ALA A 202 -2.52 20.70 -7.91
C ALA A 202 -1.38 21.69 -8.21
N SER A 203 -0.80 21.61 -9.40
CA SER A 203 0.28 22.50 -9.85
C SER A 203 -0.11 23.98 -9.92
N ASP A 204 -1.41 24.28 -10.03
CA ASP A 204 -1.96 25.64 -9.98
C ASP A 204 -2.24 26.13 -8.54
N GLY A 205 -1.94 25.32 -7.53
CA GLY A 205 -2.13 25.64 -6.11
C GLY A 205 -3.49 25.27 -5.55
N GLU A 206 -4.42 24.72 -6.33
CA GLU A 206 -5.69 24.26 -5.78
C GLU A 206 -5.50 23.05 -4.87
N ILE A 207 -6.04 23.12 -3.67
CA ILE A 207 -6.03 22.07 -2.65
C ILE A 207 -7.26 21.19 -2.86
N ALA A 208 -7.07 19.87 -2.83
CA ALA A 208 -8.18 18.92 -2.71
C ALA A 208 -8.00 18.07 -1.45
N THR A 209 -9.06 17.96 -0.63
CA THR A 209 -9.03 17.16 0.59
C THR A 209 -10.21 16.19 0.66
N GLY A 210 -9.93 14.96 1.07
CA GLY A 210 -10.89 13.88 1.23
C GLY A 210 -11.36 13.73 2.66
N GLY A 211 -12.68 13.63 2.85
CA GLY A 211 -13.31 13.55 4.17
C GLY A 211 -13.89 12.18 4.50
N ALA A 212 -14.19 12.00 5.80
CA ALA A 212 -14.86 10.81 6.31
C ALA A 212 -16.34 10.71 5.84
N ASP A 213 -16.90 11.78 5.28
CA ASP A 213 -18.24 11.83 4.71
C ASP A 213 -18.29 11.45 3.21
N GLY A 214 -17.18 10.95 2.67
CA GLY A 214 -17.09 10.54 1.26
C GLY A 214 -17.01 11.72 0.27
N LYS A 215 -16.78 12.93 0.74
CA LYS A 215 -16.64 14.11 -0.12
C LYS A 215 -15.18 14.46 -0.36
N VAL A 216 -14.92 14.96 -1.55
CA VAL A 216 -13.68 15.68 -1.91
C VAL A 216 -14.02 17.17 -1.98
N ARG A 217 -13.29 17.98 -1.21
CA ARG A 217 -13.47 19.44 -1.14
C ARG A 217 -12.28 20.14 -1.75
N PHE A 218 -12.58 21.22 -2.44
CA PHE A 218 -11.59 22.04 -3.15
C PHE A 218 -11.46 23.40 -2.47
N LEU A 219 -10.21 23.84 -2.30
CA LEU A 219 -9.88 25.13 -1.70
C LEU A 219 -8.72 25.77 -2.47
N THR A 220 -8.62 27.09 -2.39
CA THR A 220 -7.45 27.83 -2.83
C THR A 220 -6.40 27.92 -1.71
N LEU A 221 -5.15 28.27 -2.03
CA LEU A 221 -4.08 28.46 -1.03
C LEU A 221 -4.34 29.63 -0.06
N ASP A 222 -5.27 30.54 -0.35
CA ASP A 222 -5.72 31.55 0.61
C ASP A 222 -6.89 31.06 1.48
N GLY A 223 -7.27 29.78 1.37
CA GLY A 223 -8.25 29.10 2.22
C GLY A 223 -9.70 29.26 1.78
N LYS A 224 -9.98 29.86 0.62
CA LYS A 224 -11.35 29.98 0.12
C LYS A 224 -11.85 28.68 -0.47
N LYS A 225 -13.09 28.30 -0.15
CA LYS A 225 -13.75 27.12 -0.71
C LYS A 225 -14.03 27.34 -2.22
N ALA A 226 -13.61 26.38 -3.02
CA ALA A 226 -13.74 26.39 -4.49
C ALA A 226 -14.75 25.35 -5.03
N GLY A 227 -15.32 24.54 -4.14
CA GLY A 227 -16.34 23.54 -4.48
C GLY A 227 -16.19 22.24 -3.68
N GLU A 228 -17.12 21.31 -3.91
CA GLU A 228 -17.06 19.96 -3.36
C GLU A 228 -17.73 18.96 -4.32
N VAL A 229 -17.32 17.69 -4.24
CA VAL A 229 -17.87 16.57 -5.01
C VAL A 229 -18.10 15.40 -4.06
N GLN A 230 -19.28 14.78 -4.11
CA GLN A 230 -19.52 13.49 -3.46
C GLN A 230 -18.79 12.42 -4.29
N ALA A 231 -17.71 11.85 -3.76
CA ALA A 231 -16.95 10.79 -4.42
C ALA A 231 -17.72 9.46 -4.33
N GLY A 232 -18.25 9.15 -3.14
CA GLY A 232 -19.06 7.98 -2.90
C GLY A 232 -19.66 7.98 -1.50
N PRO A 233 -20.29 6.86 -1.09
CA PRO A 233 -21.03 6.79 0.18
C PRO A 233 -20.13 6.52 1.40
N THR A 234 -18.86 6.17 1.20
CA THR A 234 -17.95 5.76 2.28
C THR A 234 -16.78 6.73 2.41
N PRO A 235 -16.08 6.76 3.57
CA PRO A 235 -14.93 7.62 3.77
C PRO A 235 -13.87 7.52 2.67
N VAL A 236 -13.39 8.68 2.22
CA VAL A 236 -12.21 8.77 1.33
C VAL A 236 -10.98 8.49 2.18
N ALA A 237 -10.22 7.44 1.82
CA ALA A 237 -9.02 7.01 2.53
C ALA A 237 -7.74 7.63 1.97
N ALA A 238 -7.69 7.84 0.64
CA ALA A 238 -6.53 8.40 -0.04
C ALA A 238 -6.95 9.20 -1.27
N LEU A 239 -6.11 10.17 -1.64
CA LEU A 239 -6.24 10.98 -2.85
C LEU A 239 -4.96 10.89 -3.67
N ALA A 240 -5.11 10.94 -4.98
CA ALA A 240 -4.02 11.20 -5.93
C ALA A 240 -4.48 12.19 -7.00
N ILE A 241 -3.53 12.91 -7.58
CA ILE A 241 -3.79 13.85 -8.68
C ILE A 241 -3.00 13.41 -9.91
N SER A 242 -3.60 13.52 -11.11
CA SER A 242 -2.92 13.23 -12.38
C SER A 242 -1.79 14.22 -12.66
N ALA A 243 -0.85 13.84 -13.51
CA ALA A 243 0.34 14.64 -13.80
C ALA A 243 0.00 16.02 -14.39
N ASP A 244 -1.05 16.12 -15.21
CA ASP A 244 -1.56 17.37 -15.79
C ASP A 244 -2.47 18.14 -14.80
N GLY A 245 -2.81 17.54 -13.66
CA GLY A 245 -3.70 18.11 -12.65
C GLY A 245 -5.18 18.09 -13.03
N ALA A 246 -5.58 17.44 -14.12
CA ALA A 246 -6.97 17.43 -14.58
C ALA A 246 -7.86 16.49 -13.77
N LEU A 247 -7.33 15.38 -13.30
CA LEU A 247 -8.06 14.33 -12.60
C LEU A 247 -7.62 14.18 -11.15
N ILE A 248 -8.57 13.84 -10.29
CA ILE A 248 -8.32 13.40 -8.92
C ILE A 248 -8.93 12.00 -8.76
N ALA A 249 -8.12 11.07 -8.27
CA ALA A 249 -8.60 9.77 -7.84
C ALA A 249 -8.81 9.78 -6.33
N ALA A 250 -10.01 9.42 -5.89
CA ALA A 250 -10.40 9.29 -4.49
C ALA A 250 -10.67 7.82 -4.18
N ALA A 251 -9.79 7.20 -3.40
CA ALA A 251 -9.96 5.82 -2.94
C ALA A 251 -10.83 5.77 -1.70
N GLU A 252 -11.81 4.89 -1.69
CA GLU A 252 -12.79 4.76 -0.63
C GLU A 252 -12.61 3.44 0.15
N ILE A 253 -12.91 3.49 1.45
CA ILE A 253 -12.87 2.28 2.29
C ILE A 253 -13.95 1.25 1.90
N GLY A 254 -14.97 1.66 1.13
CA GLY A 254 -15.99 0.78 0.56
C GLY A 254 -15.51 -0.06 -0.64
N GLY A 255 -14.27 0.13 -1.12
CA GLY A 255 -13.71 -0.65 -2.22
C GLY A 255 -13.86 0.00 -3.60
N THR A 256 -14.38 1.22 -3.68
CA THR A 256 -14.52 2.00 -4.90
C THR A 256 -13.43 3.06 -5.03
N ILE A 257 -13.17 3.49 -6.25
CA ILE A 257 -12.31 4.62 -6.55
C ILE A 257 -13.08 5.58 -7.47
N ALA A 258 -13.35 6.80 -6.99
CA ALA A 258 -13.93 7.83 -7.82
C ALA A 258 -12.83 8.58 -8.58
N VAL A 259 -12.90 8.61 -9.90
CA VAL A 259 -12.09 9.47 -10.75
C VAL A 259 -12.91 10.73 -11.01
N ILE A 260 -12.43 11.85 -10.49
CA ILE A 260 -13.12 13.15 -10.50
C ILE A 260 -12.45 14.05 -11.52
N ASP A 261 -13.24 14.60 -12.45
CA ASP A 261 -12.81 15.73 -13.27
C ASP A 261 -12.76 16.98 -12.39
N ARG A 262 -11.55 17.49 -12.18
CA ARG A 262 -11.29 18.61 -11.27
C ARG A 262 -11.97 19.90 -11.74
N LYS A 263 -11.96 20.18 -13.04
CA LYS A 263 -12.57 21.38 -13.63
C LYS A 263 -14.09 21.33 -13.63
N ALA A 264 -14.64 20.18 -14.00
CA ALA A 264 -16.09 19.97 -14.04
C ALA A 264 -16.71 19.81 -12.64
N ARG A 265 -15.92 19.55 -11.59
CA ARG A 265 -16.40 19.22 -10.23
C ARG A 265 -17.39 18.06 -10.25
N ALA A 266 -17.05 17.01 -10.96
CA ALA A 266 -17.94 15.87 -11.15
C ALA A 266 -17.14 14.56 -11.16
N VAL A 267 -17.77 13.48 -10.70
CA VAL A 267 -17.23 12.13 -10.86
C VAL A 267 -17.33 11.76 -12.34
N ALA A 268 -16.20 11.68 -13.02
CA ALA A 268 -16.12 11.26 -14.41
C ALA A 268 -16.30 9.73 -14.54
N ARG A 269 -15.81 8.98 -13.54
CA ARG A 269 -15.90 7.52 -13.51
C ARG A 269 -15.75 6.98 -12.08
N THR A 270 -16.40 5.84 -11.84
CA THR A 270 -16.18 5.02 -10.64
C THR A 270 -15.55 3.70 -11.05
N LEU A 271 -14.39 3.38 -10.48
CA LEU A 271 -13.74 2.09 -10.63
C LEU A 271 -14.20 1.20 -9.47
N ILE A 272 -14.60 -0.02 -9.79
CA ILE A 272 -14.99 -1.01 -8.78
C ILE A 272 -13.82 -1.96 -8.61
N GLY A 273 -13.16 -1.84 -7.47
CA GLY A 273 -12.07 -2.73 -7.07
C GLY A 273 -12.56 -4.13 -6.66
N SER A 274 -11.75 -4.84 -5.89
CA SER A 274 -12.24 -5.99 -5.12
C SER A 274 -13.21 -5.43 -4.08
N SER A 275 -14.23 -6.17 -3.67
CA SER A 275 -15.16 -5.79 -2.58
C SER A 275 -14.47 -5.48 -1.22
N SER A 276 -13.17 -5.30 -1.23
CA SER A 276 -12.30 -4.98 -0.08
C SER A 276 -11.91 -3.52 -0.08
N PRO A 277 -11.69 -2.90 1.10
CA PRO A 277 -11.24 -1.52 1.22
C PRO A 277 -10.03 -1.18 0.34
N VAL A 278 -10.06 -0.02 -0.33
CA VAL A 278 -8.93 0.57 -1.04
C VAL A 278 -8.29 1.62 -0.14
N TRP A 279 -7.03 1.40 0.23
CA TRP A 279 -6.30 2.23 1.19
C TRP A 279 -5.34 3.22 0.55
N SER A 280 -4.98 2.97 -0.71
CA SER A 280 -4.01 3.80 -1.41
C SER A 280 -4.27 3.86 -2.90
N VAL A 281 -3.91 4.99 -3.50
CA VAL A 281 -4.06 5.27 -4.93
C VAL A 281 -2.91 6.17 -5.38
N ALA A 282 -2.40 5.94 -6.60
CA ALA A 282 -1.39 6.78 -7.22
C ALA A 282 -1.58 6.80 -8.74
N PHE A 283 -1.48 8.00 -9.36
CA PHE A 283 -1.40 8.12 -10.81
C PHE A 283 0.00 7.80 -11.34
N LEU A 284 0.05 7.21 -12.50
CA LEU A 284 1.26 7.16 -13.32
C LEU A 284 1.32 8.39 -14.24
N PRO A 285 2.50 8.69 -14.83
CA PRO A 285 2.63 9.82 -15.76
C PRO A 285 1.79 9.73 -17.05
N ASP A 286 1.26 8.55 -17.39
CA ASP A 286 0.38 8.28 -18.52
C ASP A 286 -1.11 8.29 -18.15
N ASP A 287 -1.46 8.85 -16.99
CA ASP A 287 -2.80 8.94 -16.42
C ASP A 287 -3.47 7.59 -16.11
N THR A 288 -2.69 6.52 -16.04
CA THR A 288 -3.16 5.26 -15.48
C THR A 288 -3.05 5.27 -13.95
N LEU A 289 -3.72 4.36 -13.26
CA LEU A 289 -3.81 4.33 -11.80
C LEU A 289 -3.29 3.03 -11.21
N LEU A 290 -2.52 3.13 -10.13
CA LEU A 290 -2.29 2.02 -9.21
C LEU A 290 -3.18 2.18 -7.98
N THR A 291 -3.74 1.08 -7.51
CA THR A 291 -4.54 1.03 -6.28
C THR A 291 -4.08 -0.10 -5.39
N GLY A 292 -4.00 0.17 -4.08
CA GLY A 292 -3.65 -0.82 -3.07
C GLY A 292 -4.80 -1.06 -2.10
N GLY A 293 -5.06 -2.31 -1.80
CA GLY A 293 -6.24 -2.71 -1.03
C GLY A 293 -5.93 -3.56 0.20
N ALA A 294 -6.99 -3.86 0.94
CA ALA A 294 -6.97 -4.69 2.13
C ALA A 294 -6.58 -6.16 1.83
N ASP A 295 -6.69 -6.58 0.59
CA ASP A 295 -6.32 -7.93 0.12
C ASP A 295 -4.82 -8.09 -0.21
N GLY A 296 -4.00 -7.05 0.05
CA GLY A 296 -2.55 -7.07 -0.18
C GLY A 296 -2.14 -6.96 -1.64
N ALA A 297 -3.07 -6.76 -2.57
CA ALA A 297 -2.79 -6.64 -3.99
C ALA A 297 -2.70 -5.17 -4.44
N ILE A 298 -1.80 -4.91 -5.39
CA ILE A 298 -1.75 -3.65 -6.13
C ILE A 298 -2.30 -3.91 -7.53
N ARG A 299 -3.27 -3.11 -7.94
CA ARG A 299 -3.94 -3.22 -9.23
C ARG A 299 -3.64 -2.02 -10.10
N HIS A 300 -3.53 -2.26 -11.40
CA HIS A 300 -3.29 -1.23 -12.41
C HIS A 300 -4.54 -1.03 -13.27
N TRP A 301 -4.94 0.23 -13.49
CA TRP A 301 -6.18 0.62 -14.15
C TRP A 301 -5.97 1.70 -15.19
N ASN A 302 -6.72 1.63 -16.27
CA ASN A 302 -6.97 2.81 -17.08
C ASN A 302 -7.99 3.70 -16.37
N ALA A 303 -7.59 4.90 -15.95
CA ALA A 303 -8.45 5.81 -15.19
C ALA A 303 -9.68 6.27 -15.99
N MET A 304 -9.57 6.35 -17.31
CA MET A 304 -10.64 6.88 -18.17
C MET A 304 -11.64 5.81 -18.58
N THR A 305 -11.18 4.60 -18.92
CA THR A 305 -12.08 3.52 -19.33
C THR A 305 -12.58 2.67 -18.17
N GLY A 306 -11.80 2.61 -17.08
CA GLY A 306 -12.06 1.73 -15.93
C GLY A 306 -11.55 0.31 -16.13
N ASP A 307 -10.88 0.05 -17.25
CA ASP A 307 -10.37 -1.28 -17.55
C ASP A 307 -9.09 -1.56 -16.76
N PRO A 308 -8.91 -2.78 -16.27
CA PRO A 308 -7.63 -3.20 -15.71
C PRO A 308 -6.56 -3.30 -16.81
N ILE A 309 -5.34 -2.86 -16.48
CA ILE A 309 -4.17 -2.89 -17.37
C ILE A 309 -3.20 -3.96 -16.91
N GLY A 310 -2.61 -4.71 -17.86
CA GLY A 310 -1.52 -5.64 -17.66
C GLY A 310 -1.80 -7.05 -18.15
N SER A 311 -0.78 -7.90 -18.10
CA SER A 311 -0.88 -9.26 -18.59
C SER A 311 -1.89 -10.07 -17.78
N SER A 312 -2.64 -10.88 -18.49
CA SER A 312 -3.50 -11.89 -17.91
C SER A 312 -2.68 -12.79 -17.01
N LEU A 313 -2.84 -12.69 -15.70
CA LEU A 313 -2.25 -13.60 -14.72
C LEU A 313 -2.72 -15.06 -14.87
N LYS A 314 -3.31 -15.44 -16.02
CA LYS A 314 -3.59 -16.83 -16.32
C LYS A 314 -2.35 -17.72 -16.34
N ASP A 315 -1.16 -17.14 -16.60
CA ASP A 315 0.06 -17.93 -16.72
C ASP A 315 1.07 -17.77 -15.57
N THR A 316 0.88 -16.79 -14.65
CA THR A 316 1.81 -16.55 -13.53
C THR A 316 1.18 -16.68 -12.14
N LEU A 317 -0.12 -16.83 -12.06
CA LEU A 317 -0.85 -17.23 -10.86
C LEU A 317 -1.54 -18.59 -11.11
N ALA A 318 -0.77 -19.59 -11.44
CA ALA A 318 -1.10 -20.87 -10.88
C ALA A 318 -1.19 -20.61 -9.37
N ASP A 319 -2.38 -20.79 -8.79
CA ASP A 319 -2.55 -20.83 -7.33
C ASP A 319 -1.32 -21.58 -6.81
N PRO A 320 -0.43 -20.96 -5.98
CA PRO A 320 0.78 -21.64 -5.49
C PRO A 320 0.43 -22.97 -4.83
N LEU A 321 -0.84 -23.12 -4.48
CA LEU A 321 -1.43 -24.30 -3.87
C LEU A 321 -2.26 -25.13 -4.86
N ALA A 322 -2.30 -24.80 -6.16
CA ALA A 322 -3.09 -25.59 -7.14
C ALA A 322 -2.65 -27.07 -7.22
N ALA A 323 -1.36 -27.33 -7.02
CA ALA A 323 -0.84 -28.69 -6.93
C ALA A 323 -1.32 -29.46 -5.69
N TYR A 324 -1.94 -28.78 -4.75
CA TYR A 324 -2.44 -29.30 -3.48
C TYR A 324 -3.97 -29.10 -3.35
N ALA A 325 -4.68 -29.01 -4.48
CA ALA A 325 -6.13 -28.84 -4.48
C ALA A 325 -6.82 -30.00 -3.71
N GLY A 326 -7.68 -29.65 -2.74
CA GLY A 326 -8.34 -30.62 -1.87
C GLY A 326 -7.52 -31.05 -0.65
N ASP A 327 -6.33 -30.52 -0.45
CA ASP A 327 -5.52 -30.72 0.75
C ASP A 327 -5.96 -29.71 1.83
N HIS A 328 -6.53 -30.18 2.94
CA HIS A 328 -7.02 -29.34 4.03
C HIS A 328 -5.91 -28.44 4.61
N GLY A 329 -4.69 -28.96 4.78
CA GLY A 329 -3.56 -28.17 5.25
C GLY A 329 -3.13 -27.07 4.29
N ALA A 330 -3.26 -27.29 2.97
CA ALA A 330 -3.06 -26.26 1.97
C ALA A 330 -4.13 -25.18 2.06
N ASP A 331 -5.37 -25.53 2.34
CA ASP A 331 -6.44 -24.54 2.53
C ASP A 331 -6.21 -23.69 3.78
N VAL A 332 -5.77 -24.29 4.88
CA VAL A 332 -5.35 -23.56 6.08
C VAL A 332 -4.14 -22.65 5.80
N PHE A 333 -3.16 -23.13 5.00
CA PHE A 333 -1.98 -22.35 4.62
C PHE A 333 -2.29 -21.19 3.67
N ARG A 334 -3.46 -21.15 3.06
CA ARG A 334 -3.84 -20.15 2.03
C ARG A 334 -3.63 -18.70 2.48
N ALA A 335 -3.84 -18.39 3.74
CA ALA A 335 -3.56 -17.06 4.30
C ALA A 335 -2.05 -16.73 4.37
N CYS A 336 -1.20 -17.75 4.44
CA CYS A 336 0.24 -17.60 4.63
C CYS A 336 1.00 -17.37 3.31
N VAL A 337 0.42 -17.79 2.15
CA VAL A 337 1.06 -17.61 0.83
C VAL A 337 1.25 -16.15 0.43
N ALA A 338 0.49 -15.25 1.05
CA ALA A 338 0.66 -13.82 0.83
C ALA A 338 2.06 -13.34 1.25
N CYS A 339 2.58 -13.86 2.37
CA CYS A 339 3.89 -13.49 2.93
C CYS A 339 5.00 -14.48 2.59
N HIS A 340 4.70 -15.76 2.48
CA HIS A 340 5.69 -16.82 2.44
C HIS A 340 5.69 -17.57 1.10
N THR A 341 6.86 -17.98 0.66
CA THR A 341 7.04 -18.92 -0.46
C THR A 341 7.33 -20.31 0.07
N LEU A 342 6.96 -21.34 -0.71
CA LEU A 342 7.26 -22.75 -0.39
C LEU A 342 8.55 -23.24 -1.08
N SER A 343 9.06 -22.46 -2.05
CA SER A 343 10.23 -22.79 -2.85
C SER A 343 11.22 -21.63 -2.89
N GLU A 344 12.53 -21.92 -2.92
CA GLU A 344 13.59 -20.93 -3.10
C GLU A 344 13.58 -20.30 -4.51
N LYS A 345 12.90 -20.94 -5.48
CA LYS A 345 12.79 -20.45 -6.87
C LYS A 345 11.71 -19.38 -7.06
N GLU A 346 10.83 -19.21 -6.08
CA GLU A 346 9.80 -18.19 -6.13
C GLU A 346 10.37 -16.81 -5.86
N LEU A 347 9.70 -15.77 -6.41
CA LEU A 347 10.06 -14.38 -6.12
C LEU A 347 9.91 -14.09 -4.62
N PRO A 348 10.84 -13.31 -4.03
CA PRO A 348 10.81 -12.99 -2.60
C PRO A 348 9.52 -12.25 -2.23
N ARG A 349 8.99 -12.59 -1.05
CA ARG A 349 7.84 -11.95 -0.42
C ARG A 349 8.23 -11.28 0.89
N ALA A 350 7.29 -10.64 1.56
CA ALA A 350 7.55 -9.95 2.83
C ALA A 350 8.08 -10.88 3.93
N GLY A 351 7.57 -12.10 4.03
CA GLY A 351 8.05 -13.14 4.94
C GLY A 351 9.24 -13.93 4.37
N PRO A 352 9.96 -14.69 5.22
CA PRO A 352 11.00 -15.60 4.77
C PRO A 352 10.40 -16.77 3.98
N THR A 353 11.19 -17.32 3.04
CA THR A 353 10.78 -18.58 2.41
C THR A 353 10.70 -19.71 3.44
N LEU A 354 9.68 -20.54 3.31
CA LEU A 354 9.50 -21.73 4.14
C LEU A 354 10.15 -22.98 3.53
N ALA A 355 10.78 -22.87 2.37
CA ALA A 355 11.57 -23.98 1.80
C ALA A 355 12.52 -24.52 2.86
N ARG A 356 12.50 -25.84 3.05
CA ARG A 356 13.31 -26.54 4.09
C ARG A 356 13.09 -25.97 5.50
N LEU A 357 11.83 -25.71 5.86
CA LEU A 357 11.48 -25.08 7.16
C LEU A 357 11.90 -25.93 8.34
N TYR A 358 11.54 -27.23 8.34
CA TYR A 358 11.75 -28.08 9.49
C TYR A 358 13.23 -28.44 9.68
N GLY A 359 13.68 -28.42 10.92
CA GLY A 359 15.08 -28.54 11.31
C GLY A 359 15.87 -27.21 11.27
N ARG A 360 15.29 -26.15 10.69
CA ARG A 360 15.91 -24.83 10.62
C ARG A 360 15.74 -24.07 11.94
N ARG A 361 16.84 -23.50 12.46
CA ARG A 361 16.77 -22.61 13.62
C ARG A 361 16.07 -21.29 13.23
N ILE A 362 15.29 -20.72 14.16
CA ILE A 362 14.70 -19.40 13.99
C ILE A 362 15.75 -18.35 13.63
N ALA A 363 15.39 -17.40 12.80
CA ALA A 363 16.24 -16.30 12.35
C ALA A 363 17.55 -16.68 11.64
N SER A 364 17.70 -17.94 11.16
CA SER A 364 18.94 -18.43 10.54
C SER A 364 18.94 -18.44 9.00
N LEU A 365 17.83 -18.06 8.34
CA LEU A 365 17.76 -18.08 6.87
C LEU A 365 18.71 -17.02 6.27
N PRO A 366 19.69 -17.42 5.45
CA PRO A 366 20.59 -16.47 4.79
C PRO A 366 19.84 -15.49 3.89
N GLY A 367 20.30 -14.24 3.84
CA GLY A 367 19.72 -13.21 2.98
C GLY A 367 18.37 -12.64 3.44
N TYR A 368 17.75 -13.19 4.49
CA TYR A 368 16.55 -12.60 5.09
C TYR A 368 16.90 -11.83 6.37
N ARG A 369 16.36 -10.60 6.51
CA ARG A 369 16.61 -9.76 7.68
C ARG A 369 15.57 -9.98 8.75
N PHE A 370 15.93 -10.74 9.76
CA PHE A 370 15.12 -10.92 10.96
C PHE A 370 15.30 -9.76 11.95
N SER A 371 14.32 -9.57 12.84
CA SER A 371 14.49 -8.67 13.99
C SER A 371 15.57 -9.20 14.93
N GLU A 372 16.24 -8.30 15.65
CA GLU A 372 17.26 -8.71 16.63
C GLU A 372 16.66 -9.62 17.72
N ALA A 373 15.43 -9.33 18.16
CA ALA A 373 14.74 -10.14 19.15
C ALA A 373 14.64 -11.62 18.74
N LEU A 374 14.33 -11.91 17.47
CA LEU A 374 14.22 -13.29 16.98
C LEU A 374 15.56 -14.03 16.96
N LYS A 375 16.68 -13.34 16.81
CA LYS A 375 18.01 -13.95 16.77
C LYS A 375 18.45 -14.51 18.13
N HIS A 376 17.84 -14.02 19.21
CA HIS A 376 18.10 -14.45 20.57
C HIS A 376 17.19 -15.59 21.05
N LEU A 377 16.19 -15.98 20.26
CA LEU A 377 15.31 -17.09 20.60
C LEU A 377 15.97 -18.44 20.27
N ASP A 378 15.78 -19.41 21.15
CA ASP A 378 16.26 -20.78 20.95
C ASP A 378 15.12 -21.69 20.49
N ILE A 379 14.69 -21.49 19.23
CA ILE A 379 13.62 -22.25 18.60
C ILE A 379 14.18 -22.91 17.34
N VAL A 380 13.96 -24.21 17.22
CA VAL A 380 14.11 -24.96 15.96
C VAL A 380 12.71 -25.25 15.44
N TRP A 381 12.48 -24.98 14.17
CA TRP A 381 11.18 -25.22 13.57
C TRP A 381 10.92 -26.71 13.41
N THR A 382 9.91 -27.21 14.08
CA THR A 382 9.35 -28.55 13.99
C THR A 382 7.83 -28.44 13.83
N PRO A 383 7.10 -29.53 13.50
CA PRO A 383 5.64 -29.52 13.51
C PRO A 383 5.07 -28.98 14.84
N GLU A 384 5.63 -29.38 15.96
CA GLU A 384 5.19 -28.98 17.30
C GLU A 384 5.41 -27.49 17.55
N THR A 385 6.58 -26.94 17.19
CA THR A 385 6.89 -25.52 17.39
C THR A 385 6.07 -24.62 16.44
N VAL A 386 5.79 -25.07 15.23
CA VAL A 386 4.88 -24.37 14.30
C VAL A 386 3.44 -24.43 14.82
N SER A 387 2.96 -25.60 15.28
CA SER A 387 1.63 -25.73 15.90
C SER A 387 1.51 -24.78 17.10
N LYS A 388 2.53 -24.73 17.96
CA LYS A 388 2.55 -23.84 19.13
C LYS A 388 2.54 -22.37 18.79
N LEU A 389 3.25 -21.97 17.72
CA LEU A 389 3.25 -20.60 17.19
C LEU A 389 1.79 -20.14 16.88
N PHE A 390 1.01 -21.00 16.22
CA PHE A 390 -0.37 -20.65 15.85
C PHE A 390 -1.40 -20.90 16.95
N GLU A 391 -1.08 -21.70 17.96
CA GLU A 391 -1.92 -21.88 19.14
C GLU A 391 -1.94 -20.63 20.02
N VAL A 392 -0.76 -20.09 20.35
CA VAL A 392 -0.63 -18.96 21.28
C VAL A 392 -0.54 -17.60 20.57
N GLY A 393 -0.19 -17.61 19.31
CA GLY A 393 0.00 -16.43 18.45
C GLY A 393 1.47 -16.00 18.31
N PRO A 394 1.81 -15.42 17.14
CA PRO A 394 3.18 -15.00 16.82
C PRO A 394 3.80 -14.05 17.84
N ASN A 395 3.05 -13.05 18.31
CA ASN A 395 3.59 -12.07 19.26
C ASN A 395 3.94 -12.70 20.61
N ALA A 396 3.17 -13.70 21.06
CA ALA A 396 3.42 -14.39 22.32
C ALA A 396 4.54 -15.44 22.21
N TYR A 397 4.58 -16.20 21.10
CA TYR A 397 5.53 -17.30 20.91
C TYR A 397 6.90 -16.82 20.41
N THR A 398 6.92 -15.82 19.55
CA THR A 398 8.13 -15.22 18.96
C THR A 398 8.12 -13.69 19.18
N PRO A 399 8.34 -13.22 20.43
CA PRO A 399 8.34 -11.80 20.75
C PRO A 399 9.29 -11.00 19.85
N GLY A 400 8.84 -9.87 19.33
CA GLY A 400 9.59 -9.04 18.38
C GLY A 400 9.53 -9.55 16.93
N THR A 401 8.63 -10.49 16.64
CA THR A 401 8.31 -10.89 15.28
C THR A 401 7.68 -9.73 14.48
N LYS A 402 7.88 -9.75 13.15
CA LYS A 402 7.15 -8.89 12.21
C LYS A 402 6.00 -9.62 11.51
N MET A 403 5.74 -10.84 11.92
CA MET A 403 4.60 -11.62 11.45
C MET A 403 3.32 -11.05 12.08
N PRO A 404 2.28 -10.76 11.29
CA PRO A 404 0.98 -10.33 11.82
C PRO A 404 0.43 -11.36 12.81
N GLU A 405 -0.33 -10.89 13.83
CA GLU A 405 -0.96 -11.79 14.79
C GLU A 405 -1.99 -12.68 14.06
N GLN A 406 -1.78 -13.98 14.14
CA GLN A 406 -2.63 -15.00 13.57
C GLN A 406 -2.71 -16.18 14.53
N ARG A 407 -3.93 -16.63 14.81
CA ARG A 407 -4.16 -17.81 15.63
C ARG A 407 -5.04 -18.81 14.90
N ILE A 408 -4.71 -20.08 15.00
CA ILE A 408 -5.48 -21.17 14.49
C ILE A 408 -6.03 -21.95 15.71
N GLY A 409 -7.31 -21.71 16.03
CA GLY A 409 -7.92 -22.26 17.25
C GLY A 409 -8.10 -23.79 17.21
N SER A 410 -8.44 -24.34 16.02
CA SER A 410 -8.61 -25.79 15.83
C SER A 410 -7.27 -26.51 15.90
N ALA A 411 -7.18 -27.56 16.73
CA ALA A 411 -6.03 -28.44 16.77
C ALA A 411 -5.89 -29.24 15.47
N GLU A 412 -6.99 -29.66 14.88
CA GLU A 412 -7.06 -30.36 13.59
C GLU A 412 -6.47 -29.51 12.46
N ASP A 413 -6.84 -28.22 12.39
CA ASP A 413 -6.31 -27.29 11.38
C ASP A 413 -4.81 -27.08 11.57
N ARG A 414 -4.32 -26.99 12.82
CA ARG A 414 -2.88 -26.86 13.09
C ARG A 414 -2.10 -28.11 12.68
N GLU A 415 -2.63 -29.30 12.95
CA GLU A 415 -2.04 -30.57 12.51
C GLU A 415 -2.02 -30.65 10.98
N ALA A 416 -3.14 -30.39 10.32
CA ALA A 416 -3.22 -30.36 8.87
C ALA A 416 -2.21 -29.37 8.24
N LEU A 417 -2.07 -28.19 8.84
CA LEU A 417 -1.08 -27.18 8.40
C LEU A 417 0.36 -27.69 8.52
N THR A 418 0.71 -28.29 9.67
CA THR A 418 2.08 -28.77 9.90
C THR A 418 2.45 -29.94 9.00
N ASP A 419 1.52 -30.85 8.74
CA ASP A 419 1.67 -31.95 7.81
C ASP A 419 1.81 -31.48 6.36
N PHE A 420 1.00 -30.48 5.97
CA PHE A 420 1.14 -29.83 4.66
C PHE A 420 2.54 -29.22 4.50
N LEU A 421 3.00 -28.44 5.47
CA LEU A 421 4.32 -27.82 5.43
C LEU A 421 5.44 -28.87 5.36
N ALA A 422 5.32 -29.99 6.05
CA ALA A 422 6.28 -31.08 5.98
C ALA A 422 6.44 -31.61 4.54
N ARG A 423 5.32 -31.77 3.82
CA ARG A 423 5.34 -32.25 2.43
C ARG A 423 5.77 -31.18 1.44
N ALA A 424 5.28 -29.94 1.59
CA ALA A 424 5.41 -28.88 0.61
C ALA A 424 6.79 -28.19 0.65
N THR A 425 7.50 -28.23 1.78
CA THR A 425 8.77 -27.49 1.97
C THR A 425 10.04 -28.37 1.84
N LEU A 426 9.90 -29.65 1.55
CA LEU A 426 11.04 -30.60 1.39
C LEU A 426 11.84 -30.45 0.09
N LYS A 427 11.36 -29.64 -0.87
CA LYS A 427 11.95 -29.52 -2.23
C LYS A 427 12.91 -28.35 -2.36
#